data_ec9b7e85473690c327159366b68f73f2
#
_entry.id   ec9b7e85473690c327159366b68f73f2
#
_cell.length_a   1.000
_cell.length_b   1.000
_cell.length_c   1.000
_cell.angle_alpha   90.00
_cell.angle_beta   90.00
_cell.angle_gamma   90.00
#
_symmetry.space_group_name_H-M   'P 1'
#
loop_
_entity.id
_entity.type
_entity.pdbx_description
1 polymer ?
#
loop_
_entity_poly.entity_id
_entity_poly.type
_entity_poly.pdbx_seq_one_letter_code
_entity_poly.pdbx_strand_id
1 'polypeptide(L)'
;YLTFGQGTSDITGFYQDGREFAVVGLIQDDAASFVDITDPFNPFEVGRIGGTPSIWRDLKYWNRHVYIGTEAQDGVKVVSVDDPDNPTLVYTITDFTNSHNIHMDADGYLYVIGAADHDVWIYELTDHPENPILVGTWNGEYFHDIEVFNNKLYGAAIYSGQFYILDVSDKTSPETILIHQTGGVMTHDCAITYNEHYLITADETSGGHIKIWDISNYDN
;
A
#
# COMPACT_ATOMS: atom_id res chain seq x y z
N TYR A 1 14.84 -21.43 -6.70
CA TYR A 1 15.55 -20.17 -6.99
C TYR A 1 15.00 -19.59 -8.28
N LEU A 2 14.19 -18.55 -8.19
CA LEU A 2 13.66 -17.84 -9.35
C LEU A 2 14.39 -16.50 -9.53
N THR A 3 14.67 -16.13 -10.78
CA THR A 3 15.28 -14.84 -11.12
C THR A 3 14.46 -14.16 -12.20
N PHE A 4 14.28 -12.85 -12.10
CA PHE A 4 13.41 -12.10 -13.02
C PHE A 4 14.19 -11.41 -14.16
N GLY A 5 15.53 -11.50 -14.17
CA GLY A 5 16.38 -10.83 -15.16
C GLY A 5 16.49 -9.31 -14.98
N GLN A 6 15.89 -8.77 -13.93
CA GLN A 6 15.90 -7.34 -13.56
C GLN A 6 15.81 -7.20 -12.04
N GLY A 7 15.97 -5.97 -11.53
CA GLY A 7 15.76 -5.67 -10.11
C GLY A 7 14.30 -5.78 -9.70
N THR A 8 14.09 -5.99 -8.41
CA THR A 8 12.77 -6.11 -7.78
C THR A 8 12.54 -4.97 -6.79
N SER A 9 11.28 -4.67 -6.53
CA SER A 9 10.82 -3.68 -5.57
C SER A 9 10.04 -4.39 -4.45
N ASP A 10 8.77 -4.14 -4.31
CA ASP A 10 7.90 -4.71 -3.30
C ASP A 10 7.43 -6.13 -3.64
N ILE A 11 6.82 -6.80 -2.67
CA ILE A 11 6.23 -8.13 -2.81
C ILE A 11 4.92 -8.24 -2.01
N THR A 12 3.89 -8.82 -2.62
CA THR A 12 2.68 -9.26 -1.92
C THR A 12 2.42 -10.73 -2.23
N GLY A 13 1.43 -11.33 -1.59
CA GLY A 13 1.03 -12.70 -1.85
C GLY A 13 -0.46 -12.92 -1.68
N PHE A 14 -0.98 -13.98 -2.29
CA PHE A 14 -2.35 -14.40 -2.10
C PHE A 14 -2.49 -15.92 -2.17
N TYR A 15 -3.58 -16.39 -1.55
CA TYR A 15 -4.01 -17.77 -1.64
C TYR A 15 -5.32 -17.84 -2.42
N GLN A 16 -5.38 -18.68 -3.45
CA GLN A 16 -6.55 -18.83 -4.30
C GLN A 16 -6.67 -20.25 -4.85
N ASP A 17 -7.86 -20.82 -4.76
CA ASP A 17 -8.23 -22.12 -5.35
C ASP A 17 -7.26 -23.27 -4.97
N GLY A 18 -6.75 -23.26 -3.73
CA GLY A 18 -5.84 -24.28 -3.21
C GLY A 18 -4.36 -24.06 -3.54
N ARG A 19 -4.01 -22.91 -4.13
CA ARG A 19 -2.64 -22.54 -4.55
C ARG A 19 -2.18 -21.25 -3.87
N GLU A 20 -0.87 -21.13 -3.69
CA GLU A 20 -0.21 -19.96 -3.13
C GLU A 20 0.54 -19.20 -4.23
N PHE A 21 0.41 -17.88 -4.24
CA PHE A 21 1.04 -17.00 -5.21
C PHE A 21 1.80 -15.88 -4.55
N ALA A 22 2.94 -15.53 -5.13
CA ALA A 22 3.66 -14.30 -4.87
C ALA A 22 3.54 -13.35 -6.06
N VAL A 23 3.36 -12.07 -5.79
CA VAL A 23 3.42 -11.02 -6.81
C VAL A 23 4.59 -10.12 -6.49
N VAL A 24 5.55 -10.05 -7.40
CA VAL A 24 6.83 -9.36 -7.21
C VAL A 24 6.87 -8.12 -8.10
N GLY A 25 6.99 -6.95 -7.50
CA GLY A 25 7.19 -5.69 -8.21
C GLY A 25 8.52 -5.67 -8.97
N LEU A 26 8.49 -5.28 -10.23
CA LEU A 26 9.64 -5.23 -11.13
C LEU A 26 9.97 -3.78 -11.50
N ILE A 27 11.27 -3.46 -11.66
CA ILE A 27 11.72 -2.06 -11.75
C ILE A 27 11.97 -1.55 -13.17
N GLN A 28 11.99 -2.43 -14.19
CA GLN A 28 12.18 -2.04 -15.59
C GLN A 28 10.85 -1.97 -16.34
N ASP A 29 10.75 -2.62 -17.50
CA ASP A 29 9.61 -2.51 -18.43
C ASP A 29 8.36 -3.29 -17.96
N ASP A 30 8.44 -4.02 -16.85
CA ASP A 30 7.33 -4.72 -16.24
C ASP A 30 6.91 -4.03 -14.93
N ALA A 31 5.62 -4.03 -14.61
CA ALA A 31 5.09 -3.60 -13.33
C ALA A 31 5.25 -4.70 -12.27
N ALA A 32 4.86 -5.93 -12.60
CA ALA A 32 4.97 -7.06 -11.68
C ALA A 32 5.07 -8.40 -12.40
N SER A 33 5.67 -9.38 -11.71
CA SER A 33 5.68 -10.81 -12.04
C SER A 33 4.80 -11.56 -11.06
N PHE A 34 3.98 -12.47 -11.57
CA PHE A 34 3.10 -13.36 -10.81
C PHE A 34 3.73 -14.75 -10.80
N VAL A 35 3.87 -15.32 -9.61
CA VAL A 35 4.63 -16.55 -9.38
C VAL A 35 3.78 -17.53 -8.58
N ASP A 36 3.59 -18.74 -9.08
CA ASP A 36 3.09 -19.85 -8.27
C ASP A 36 4.19 -20.33 -7.33
N ILE A 37 3.90 -20.30 -6.03
CA ILE A 37 4.78 -20.73 -4.93
C ILE A 37 4.18 -21.90 -4.14
N THR A 38 3.13 -22.54 -4.67
CA THR A 38 2.44 -23.67 -4.03
C THR A 38 3.42 -24.79 -3.66
N ASP A 39 4.38 -25.08 -4.54
CA ASP A 39 5.58 -25.84 -4.18
C ASP A 39 6.76 -24.86 -3.98
N PRO A 40 7.14 -24.51 -2.74
CA PRO A 40 8.18 -23.52 -2.48
C PRO A 40 9.58 -23.97 -2.94
N PHE A 41 9.76 -25.25 -3.26
CA PHE A 41 11.01 -25.78 -3.81
C PHE A 41 11.10 -25.63 -5.32
N ASN A 42 9.95 -25.50 -6.00
CA ASN A 42 9.85 -25.38 -7.45
C ASN A 42 8.92 -24.19 -7.85
N PRO A 43 9.19 -22.95 -7.42
CA PRO A 43 8.39 -21.79 -7.83
C PRO A 43 8.52 -21.55 -9.33
N PHE A 44 7.45 -21.12 -9.99
CA PHE A 44 7.48 -20.77 -11.40
C PHE A 44 6.61 -19.55 -11.71
N GLU A 45 7.08 -18.75 -12.68
CA GLU A 45 6.36 -17.58 -13.16
C GLU A 45 5.15 -17.99 -14.00
N VAL A 46 3.97 -17.46 -13.68
CA VAL A 46 2.71 -17.70 -14.42
C VAL A 46 2.40 -16.54 -15.38
N GLY A 47 2.89 -15.32 -15.12
CA GLY A 47 2.68 -14.18 -15.99
C GLY A 47 3.33 -12.90 -15.53
N ARG A 48 3.29 -11.88 -16.38
CA ARG A 48 3.75 -10.53 -16.10
C ARG A 48 2.77 -9.48 -16.58
N ILE A 49 2.78 -8.35 -15.90
CA ILE A 49 2.06 -7.14 -16.31
C ILE A 49 3.10 -6.07 -16.64
N GLY A 50 3.01 -5.50 -17.84
CA GLY A 50 3.88 -4.42 -18.29
C GLY A 50 3.66 -3.12 -17.52
N GLY A 51 4.68 -2.27 -17.43
CA GLY A 51 4.60 -0.97 -16.78
C GLY A 51 5.78 -0.07 -17.08
N THR A 52 5.61 1.22 -16.81
CA THR A 52 6.67 2.21 -16.93
C THR A 52 7.78 1.93 -15.91
N PRO A 53 9.09 2.01 -16.27
CA PRO A 53 10.18 1.78 -15.33
C PRO A 53 10.06 2.63 -14.06
N SER A 54 10.19 1.98 -12.89
CA SER A 54 10.19 2.61 -11.58
C SER A 54 10.91 1.72 -10.58
N ILE A 55 11.72 2.32 -9.72
CA ILE A 55 12.35 1.61 -8.61
C ILE A 55 11.41 1.43 -7.41
N TRP A 56 10.30 2.18 -7.39
CA TRP A 56 9.29 2.13 -6.33
C TRP A 56 7.98 1.57 -6.87
N ARG A 57 7.54 0.47 -6.27
CA ARG A 57 6.22 -0.09 -6.45
C ARG A 57 5.71 -0.58 -5.11
N ASP A 58 4.42 -0.50 -4.92
CA ASP A 58 3.73 -1.11 -3.80
C ASP A 58 2.56 -1.95 -4.32
N LEU A 59 2.38 -3.15 -3.76
CA LEU A 59 1.44 -4.14 -4.26
C LEU A 59 0.51 -4.61 -3.14
N LYS A 60 -0.80 -4.62 -3.40
CA LYS A 60 -1.80 -5.16 -2.47
C LYS A 60 -2.76 -6.08 -3.22
N TYR A 61 -3.28 -7.08 -2.52
CA TYR A 61 -4.27 -8.02 -3.07
C TYR A 61 -5.62 -7.83 -2.37
N TRP A 62 -6.70 -7.81 -3.16
CA TRP A 62 -8.08 -7.84 -2.67
C TRP A 62 -8.98 -8.55 -3.66
N ASN A 63 -9.78 -9.51 -3.17
CA ASN A 63 -10.89 -10.15 -3.89
C ASN A 63 -10.56 -10.46 -5.37
N ARG A 64 -9.56 -11.33 -5.60
CA ARG A 64 -9.10 -11.77 -6.93
C ARG A 64 -8.52 -10.65 -7.81
N HIS A 65 -8.08 -9.54 -7.20
CA HIS A 65 -7.40 -8.44 -7.90
C HIS A 65 -6.11 -8.05 -7.17
N VAL A 66 -5.12 -7.68 -7.95
CA VAL A 66 -3.87 -7.09 -7.45
C VAL A 66 -3.80 -5.65 -7.89
N TYR A 67 -3.54 -4.76 -6.95
CA TYR A 67 -3.36 -3.33 -7.16
C TYR A 67 -1.87 -3.03 -7.11
N ILE A 68 -1.36 -2.29 -8.11
CA ILE A 68 0.06 -2.01 -8.27
C ILE A 68 0.25 -0.50 -8.36
N GLY A 69 0.70 0.12 -7.27
CA GLY A 69 1.12 1.51 -7.19
C GLY A 69 2.53 1.70 -7.77
N THR A 70 2.87 2.93 -8.14
CA THR A 70 4.19 3.28 -8.69
C THR A 70 4.47 4.77 -8.62
N GLU A 71 5.74 5.15 -8.44
CA GLU A 71 6.18 6.54 -8.62
C GLU A 71 6.37 6.96 -10.10
N ALA A 72 6.32 6.03 -11.03
CA ALA A 72 6.26 6.36 -12.45
C ALA A 72 4.88 6.95 -12.82
N GLN A 73 4.81 7.71 -13.90
CA GLN A 73 3.56 8.27 -14.43
C GLN A 73 2.72 7.16 -15.10
N ASP A 74 2.16 6.27 -14.31
CA ASP A 74 1.47 5.07 -14.78
C ASP A 74 0.21 4.74 -13.95
N GLY A 75 -0.17 5.59 -13.01
CA GLY A 75 -1.33 5.42 -12.13
C GLY A 75 -1.22 4.18 -11.22
N VAL A 76 -2.36 3.71 -10.69
CA VAL A 76 -2.45 2.42 -9.99
C VAL A 76 -3.12 1.41 -10.92
N LYS A 77 -2.39 0.34 -11.28
CA LYS A 77 -2.91 -0.73 -12.12
C LYS A 77 -3.76 -1.69 -11.30
N VAL A 78 -4.89 -2.11 -11.87
CA VAL A 78 -5.77 -3.15 -11.34
C VAL A 78 -5.65 -4.38 -12.22
N VAL A 79 -5.18 -5.47 -11.66
CA VAL A 79 -4.92 -6.73 -12.36
C VAL A 79 -5.86 -7.80 -11.84
N SER A 80 -6.72 -8.34 -12.70
CA SER A 80 -7.53 -9.51 -12.36
C SER A 80 -6.66 -10.76 -12.31
N VAL A 81 -6.85 -11.55 -11.25
CA VAL A 81 -6.32 -12.89 -11.06
C VAL A 81 -7.45 -13.91 -10.88
N ASP A 82 -8.62 -13.68 -11.53
CA ASP A 82 -9.69 -14.67 -11.59
C ASP A 82 -9.19 -16.01 -12.15
N ASP A 83 -8.36 -15.94 -13.19
CA ASP A 83 -7.50 -17.01 -13.64
C ASP A 83 -6.05 -16.68 -13.20
N PRO A 84 -5.55 -17.27 -12.11
CA PRO A 84 -4.23 -16.92 -11.58
C PRO A 84 -3.07 -17.39 -12.49
N ASP A 85 -3.34 -18.28 -13.44
CA ASP A 85 -2.35 -18.68 -14.45
C ASP A 85 -2.27 -17.69 -15.63
N ASN A 86 -3.21 -16.73 -15.68
CA ASN A 86 -3.26 -15.74 -16.75
C ASN A 86 -3.68 -14.35 -16.21
N PRO A 87 -2.85 -13.71 -15.38
CA PRO A 87 -3.15 -12.37 -14.82
C PRO A 87 -3.37 -11.36 -15.93
N THR A 88 -4.42 -10.54 -15.82
CA THR A 88 -4.79 -9.57 -16.86
C THR A 88 -5.02 -8.18 -16.27
N LEU A 89 -4.42 -7.16 -16.90
CA LEU A 89 -4.71 -5.76 -16.58
C LEU A 89 -6.15 -5.43 -16.99
N VAL A 90 -7.00 -5.09 -16.04
CA VAL A 90 -8.43 -4.80 -16.28
C VAL A 90 -8.76 -3.31 -16.19
N TYR A 91 -8.00 -2.56 -15.38
CA TYR A 91 -8.21 -1.12 -15.19
C TYR A 91 -6.91 -0.42 -14.76
N THR A 92 -6.90 0.90 -14.86
CA THR A 92 -5.86 1.75 -14.25
C THR A 92 -6.54 2.96 -13.64
N ILE A 93 -6.33 3.21 -12.35
CA ILE A 93 -6.76 4.45 -11.69
C ILE A 93 -5.87 5.57 -12.23
N THR A 94 -6.47 6.59 -12.80
CA THR A 94 -5.79 7.72 -13.45
C THR A 94 -6.20 9.08 -12.91
N ASP A 95 -6.82 9.12 -11.73
CA ASP A 95 -7.17 10.37 -11.04
C ASP A 95 -5.91 11.16 -10.64
N PHE A 96 -4.78 10.47 -10.56
CA PHE A 96 -3.41 10.98 -10.39
C PHE A 96 -2.46 10.24 -11.33
N THR A 97 -1.26 10.76 -11.53
CA THR A 97 -0.29 10.13 -12.45
C THR A 97 0.59 9.09 -11.79
N ASN A 98 0.90 9.25 -10.50
CA ASN A 98 1.80 8.40 -9.71
C ASN A 98 1.37 8.37 -8.26
N SER A 99 1.86 7.38 -7.53
CA SER A 99 1.69 7.25 -6.07
C SER A 99 2.99 6.77 -5.45
N HIS A 100 3.21 7.08 -4.18
CA HIS A 100 4.35 6.53 -3.43
C HIS A 100 3.99 5.17 -2.88
N ASN A 101 2.92 5.08 -2.08
CA ASN A 101 2.51 3.85 -1.42
C ASN A 101 1.00 3.63 -1.53
N ILE A 102 0.55 2.40 -1.31
CA ILE A 102 -0.87 2.03 -1.26
C ILE A 102 -1.12 1.11 -0.06
N HIS A 103 -2.27 1.24 0.57
CA HIS A 103 -2.68 0.36 1.67
C HIS A 103 -4.08 -0.18 1.43
N MET A 104 -4.35 -1.38 1.93
CA MET A 104 -5.66 -2.04 1.81
C MET A 104 -6.20 -2.34 3.21
N ASP A 105 -7.38 -1.82 3.55
CA ASP A 105 -8.00 -2.19 4.80
C ASP A 105 -8.81 -3.51 4.71
N ALA A 106 -9.22 -4.02 5.87
CA ALA A 106 -9.98 -5.27 5.94
C ALA A 106 -11.41 -5.16 5.40
N ASP A 107 -11.92 -3.95 5.22
CA ASP A 107 -13.27 -3.68 4.75
C ASP A 107 -13.34 -3.48 3.22
N GLY A 108 -12.19 -3.56 2.53
CA GLY A 108 -12.09 -3.45 1.07
C GLY A 108 -12.04 -2.01 0.58
N TYR A 109 -11.30 -1.17 1.28
CA TYR A 109 -10.93 0.17 0.81
C TYR A 109 -9.44 0.23 0.50
N LEU A 110 -9.12 0.80 -0.66
CA LEU A 110 -7.76 1.10 -1.07
C LEU A 110 -7.44 2.55 -0.72
N TYR A 111 -6.37 2.74 0.01
CA TYR A 111 -5.81 4.05 0.34
C TYR A 111 -4.56 4.26 -0.52
N VAL A 112 -4.47 5.42 -1.17
CA VAL A 112 -3.32 5.79 -2.00
C VAL A 112 -2.71 7.07 -1.45
N ILE A 113 -1.40 7.06 -1.24
CA ILE A 113 -0.63 8.18 -0.69
C ILE A 113 0.54 8.55 -1.59
N GLY A 114 1.07 9.77 -1.39
CA GLY A 114 2.15 10.30 -2.23
C GLY A 114 1.73 10.55 -3.67
N ALA A 115 0.44 10.69 -3.92
CA ALA A 115 -0.12 11.10 -5.19
C ALA A 115 -0.36 12.63 -5.23
N ALA A 116 -0.46 13.21 -6.42
CA ALA A 116 -0.73 14.63 -6.56
C ALA A 116 -2.16 15.00 -6.12
N ASP A 117 -2.37 16.29 -5.79
CA ASP A 117 -3.63 16.96 -5.45
C ASP A 117 -4.21 16.62 -4.08
N HIS A 118 -4.05 15.39 -3.57
CA HIS A 118 -4.48 15.00 -2.23
C HIS A 118 -3.41 14.14 -1.54
N ASP A 119 -3.27 14.32 -0.22
CA ASP A 119 -2.30 13.55 0.58
C ASP A 119 -2.77 12.09 0.79
N VAL A 120 -4.08 11.87 0.89
CA VAL A 120 -4.70 10.54 0.94
C VAL A 120 -5.90 10.49 -0.02
N TRP A 121 -5.95 9.47 -0.85
CA TRP A 121 -7.09 9.10 -1.71
C TRP A 121 -7.68 7.79 -1.20
N ILE A 122 -9.02 7.68 -1.15
CA ILE A 122 -9.72 6.49 -0.64
C ILE A 122 -10.69 5.97 -1.69
N TYR A 123 -10.47 4.72 -2.11
CA TYR A 123 -11.30 4.03 -3.10
C TYR A 123 -12.04 2.86 -2.48
N GLU A 124 -13.31 2.70 -2.84
CA GLU A 124 -14.13 1.54 -2.49
C GLU A 124 -13.93 0.43 -3.54
N LEU A 125 -13.77 -0.82 -3.09
CA LEU A 125 -13.49 -1.99 -3.90
C LEU A 125 -14.49 -3.13 -3.70
N THR A 126 -15.35 -3.08 -2.69
CA THR A 126 -16.19 -4.22 -2.29
C THR A 126 -17.12 -4.69 -3.39
N ASP A 127 -17.78 -3.75 -4.04
CA ASP A 127 -18.72 -4.03 -5.14
C ASP A 127 -18.06 -3.96 -6.52
N HIS A 128 -16.93 -3.25 -6.64
CA HIS A 128 -16.26 -2.98 -7.90
C HIS A 128 -14.73 -3.13 -7.82
N PRO A 129 -14.20 -4.33 -7.45
CA PRO A 129 -12.76 -4.52 -7.31
C PRO A 129 -11.99 -4.28 -8.62
N GLU A 130 -12.62 -4.54 -9.77
CA GLU A 130 -12.05 -4.31 -11.09
C GLU A 130 -12.06 -2.84 -11.53
N ASN A 131 -12.88 -1.98 -10.90
CA ASN A 131 -13.04 -0.57 -11.25
C ASN A 131 -13.28 0.27 -9.99
N PRO A 132 -12.25 0.51 -9.18
CA PRO A 132 -12.33 1.22 -7.90
C PRO A 132 -13.06 2.55 -7.98
N ILE A 133 -13.91 2.83 -7.00
CA ILE A 133 -14.70 4.06 -6.94
C ILE A 133 -14.10 5.00 -5.90
N LEU A 134 -13.69 6.20 -6.31
CA LEU A 134 -13.24 7.24 -5.38
C LEU A 134 -14.40 7.64 -4.46
N VAL A 135 -14.22 7.49 -3.14
CA VAL A 135 -15.21 7.82 -2.13
C VAL A 135 -14.80 8.97 -1.22
N GLY A 136 -13.51 9.21 -1.06
CA GLY A 136 -13.04 10.31 -0.22
C GLY A 136 -11.58 10.65 -0.45
N THR A 137 -11.21 11.83 0.08
CA THR A 137 -9.84 12.32 0.09
C THR A 137 -9.55 13.06 1.40
N TRP A 138 -8.29 13.16 1.77
CA TRP A 138 -7.85 13.98 2.89
C TRP A 138 -6.62 14.78 2.50
N ASN A 139 -6.49 15.98 3.07
CA ASN A 139 -5.34 16.87 2.90
C ASN A 139 -4.90 17.40 4.26
N GLY A 140 -3.63 17.36 4.53
CA GLY A 140 -3.05 17.88 5.76
C GLY A 140 -1.55 17.72 5.85
N GLU A 141 -1.01 16.58 5.44
CA GLU A 141 0.41 16.29 5.47
C GLU A 141 0.73 15.13 4.53
N TYR A 142 1.90 15.18 3.89
CA TYR A 142 2.42 14.07 3.11
C TYR A 142 2.80 12.89 4.02
N PHE A 143 2.19 11.74 3.80
CA PHE A 143 2.59 10.48 4.42
C PHE A 143 3.50 9.68 3.48
N HIS A 144 4.60 9.17 4.04
CA HIS A 144 5.48 8.23 3.33
C HIS A 144 4.91 6.82 3.39
N ASP A 145 4.40 6.41 4.56
CA ASP A 145 3.73 5.15 4.75
C ASP A 145 2.51 5.30 5.66
N ILE A 146 1.56 4.37 5.52
CA ILE A 146 0.35 4.31 6.35
C ILE A 146 0.00 2.89 6.71
N GLU A 147 -0.63 2.72 7.86
CA GLU A 147 -1.41 1.53 8.20
C GLU A 147 -2.84 1.92 8.53
N VAL A 148 -3.82 1.15 8.05
CA VAL A 148 -5.24 1.34 8.39
C VAL A 148 -5.75 0.13 9.15
N PHE A 149 -6.22 0.38 10.36
CA PHE A 149 -6.74 -0.65 11.24
C PHE A 149 -7.92 -0.13 12.07
N ASN A 150 -9.02 -0.89 12.14
CA ASN A 150 -10.23 -0.56 12.90
C ASN A 150 -10.74 0.88 12.66
N ASN A 151 -10.87 1.27 11.38
CA ASN A 151 -11.33 2.61 10.98
C ASN A 151 -10.44 3.77 11.46
N LYS A 152 -9.18 3.49 11.75
CA LYS A 152 -8.15 4.52 11.97
C LYS A 152 -7.04 4.35 10.95
N LEU A 153 -6.58 5.48 10.39
CA LEU A 153 -5.37 5.56 9.59
C LEU A 153 -4.25 6.11 10.46
N TYR A 154 -3.16 5.38 10.52
CA TYR A 154 -1.91 5.78 11.15
C TYR A 154 -0.95 6.17 10.03
N GLY A 155 -0.45 7.42 10.07
CA GLY A 155 0.38 7.96 8.98
C GLY A 155 1.76 8.38 9.47
N ALA A 156 2.80 7.97 8.75
CA ALA A 156 4.19 8.37 8.98
C ALA A 156 4.53 9.58 8.10
N ALA A 157 4.63 10.76 8.72
CA ALA A 157 4.90 12.02 8.03
C ALA A 157 6.42 12.28 7.99
N ILE A 158 7.07 11.80 6.92
CA ILE A 158 8.53 11.74 6.81
C ILE A 158 9.21 13.10 6.88
N TYR A 159 8.64 14.13 6.25
CA TYR A 159 9.28 15.46 6.17
C TYR A 159 9.11 16.27 7.44
N SER A 160 7.99 16.12 8.16
CA SER A 160 7.72 16.85 9.40
C SER A 160 8.21 16.11 10.65
N GLY A 161 8.59 14.82 10.53
CA GLY A 161 9.01 14.01 11.67
C GLY A 161 7.87 13.78 12.66
N GLN A 162 6.67 13.52 12.14
CA GLN A 162 5.45 13.35 12.91
C GLN A 162 4.80 12.00 12.57
N PHE A 163 3.94 11.52 13.45
CA PHE A 163 2.90 10.59 13.07
C PHE A 163 1.52 11.23 13.27
N TYR A 164 0.58 10.75 12.48
CA TYR A 164 -0.82 11.16 12.51
C TYR A 164 -1.71 9.97 12.83
N ILE A 165 -2.84 10.25 13.49
CA ILE A 165 -3.96 9.33 13.58
C ILE A 165 -5.18 10.04 13.00
N LEU A 166 -5.81 9.43 11.99
CA LEU A 166 -7.07 9.91 11.43
C LEU A 166 -8.19 8.95 11.76
N ASP A 167 -9.38 9.47 12.05
CA ASP A 167 -10.63 8.72 11.98
C ASP A 167 -11.04 8.59 10.51
N VAL A 168 -11.14 7.37 10.02
CA VAL A 168 -11.59 7.04 8.68
C VAL A 168 -12.86 6.15 8.71
N SER A 169 -13.64 6.23 9.79
CA SER A 169 -14.92 5.53 9.89
C SER A 169 -15.93 6.04 8.85
N ASP A 170 -15.93 7.35 8.61
CA ASP A 170 -16.54 7.95 7.43
C ASP A 170 -15.47 8.15 6.34
N LYS A 171 -15.43 7.23 5.38
CA LYS A 171 -14.46 7.27 4.28
C LYS A 171 -14.58 8.51 3.40
N THR A 172 -15.75 9.17 3.42
CA THR A 172 -16.01 10.39 2.61
C THR A 172 -15.49 11.66 3.28
N SER A 173 -15.20 11.60 4.58
CA SER A 173 -14.76 12.76 5.39
C SER A 173 -13.80 12.35 6.49
N PRO A 174 -12.57 11.94 6.17
CA PRO A 174 -11.56 11.61 7.17
C PRO A 174 -11.25 12.79 8.12
N GLU A 175 -11.14 12.54 9.42
CA GLU A 175 -10.87 13.56 10.41
C GLU A 175 -9.56 13.29 11.16
N THR A 176 -8.75 14.32 11.41
CA THR A 176 -7.51 14.20 12.20
C THR A 176 -7.85 14.08 13.68
N ILE A 177 -7.46 12.98 14.32
CA ILE A 177 -7.61 12.74 15.76
C ILE A 177 -6.37 13.23 16.51
N LEU A 178 -5.17 12.88 16.03
CA LEU A 178 -3.91 13.16 16.72
C LEU A 178 -2.80 13.51 15.73
N ILE A 179 -1.96 14.48 16.12
CA ILE A 179 -0.66 14.76 15.50
C ILE A 179 0.39 14.72 16.60
N HIS A 180 1.43 13.90 16.42
CA HIS A 180 2.48 13.77 17.42
C HIS A 180 3.88 13.89 16.82
N GLN A 181 4.74 14.70 17.46
CA GLN A 181 6.15 14.83 17.09
C GLN A 181 6.95 13.62 17.57
N THR A 182 7.66 12.96 16.67
CA THR A 182 8.47 11.78 17.01
C THR A 182 9.82 12.13 17.64
N GLY A 183 10.15 13.44 17.68
CA GLY A 183 11.44 13.93 18.17
C GLY A 183 12.62 13.60 17.25
N GLY A 184 12.32 13.07 16.07
CA GLY A 184 13.27 12.80 15.00
C GLY A 184 12.86 13.52 13.72
N VAL A 185 13.60 13.27 12.67
CA VAL A 185 13.26 13.62 11.27
C VAL A 185 13.18 12.31 10.48
N MET A 186 12.47 12.33 9.36
CA MET A 186 12.35 11.16 8.48
C MET A 186 11.59 10.00 9.13
N THR A 187 10.45 10.28 9.80
CA THR A 187 9.51 9.24 10.24
C THR A 187 8.93 8.56 9.01
N HIS A 188 9.45 7.36 8.71
CA HIS A 188 9.31 6.72 7.41
C HIS A 188 8.13 5.75 7.37
N ASP A 189 8.00 4.93 8.40
CA ASP A 189 7.04 3.84 8.46
C ASP A 189 6.38 3.78 9.84
N CYS A 190 5.19 3.19 9.92
CA CYS A 190 4.46 2.99 11.16
C CYS A 190 3.66 1.67 11.14
N ALA A 191 3.54 1.07 12.33
CA ALA A 191 2.76 -0.14 12.54
C ALA A 191 2.00 -0.07 13.85
N ILE A 192 0.70 -0.43 13.84
CA ILE A 192 -0.13 -0.48 15.04
C ILE A 192 -0.19 -1.90 15.62
N THR A 193 -0.14 -2.01 16.95
CA THR A 193 -0.38 -3.28 17.59
C THR A 193 -1.87 -3.67 17.53
N TYR A 194 -2.14 -4.97 17.44
CA TYR A 194 -3.50 -5.50 17.30
C TYR A 194 -4.49 -5.04 18.39
N ASN A 195 -4.01 -4.69 19.59
CA ASN A 195 -4.81 -4.14 20.68
C ASN A 195 -4.92 -2.60 20.64
N GLU A 196 -4.35 -1.95 19.61
CA GLU A 196 -4.30 -0.50 19.42
C GLU A 196 -3.67 0.30 20.58
N HIS A 197 -2.88 -0.35 21.44
CA HIS A 197 -2.23 0.34 22.55
C HIS A 197 -0.88 0.98 22.17
N TYR A 198 -0.18 0.40 21.20
CA TYR A 198 1.16 0.86 20.84
C TYR A 198 1.27 1.09 19.34
N LEU A 199 1.70 2.29 18.98
CA LEU A 199 2.15 2.61 17.62
C LEU A 199 3.68 2.47 17.59
N ILE A 200 4.19 1.80 16.57
CA ILE A 200 5.62 1.66 16.32
C ILE A 200 5.95 2.54 15.12
N THR A 201 6.99 3.36 15.22
CA THR A 201 7.49 4.15 14.08
C THR A 201 8.95 3.85 13.82
N ALA A 202 9.38 3.96 12.56
CA ALA A 202 10.76 3.79 12.13
C ALA A 202 11.25 5.04 11.39
N ASP A 203 12.48 5.47 11.67
CA ASP A 203 13.10 6.61 10.99
C ASP A 203 14.00 6.13 9.84
N GLU A 204 13.90 6.75 8.66
CA GLU A 204 14.78 6.49 7.51
C GLU A 204 15.95 7.48 7.48
N THR A 205 16.84 7.37 8.44
CA THR A 205 18.04 8.22 8.49
C THR A 205 19.20 7.52 9.17
N SER A 206 20.44 7.95 8.90
CA SER A 206 21.61 7.45 9.61
C SER A 206 21.51 7.77 11.10
N GLY A 207 21.55 6.74 11.96
CA GLY A 207 21.31 6.87 13.39
C GLY A 207 19.83 7.01 13.78
N GLY A 208 18.92 6.73 12.84
CA GLY A 208 17.49 6.65 13.10
C GLY A 208 17.12 5.49 14.03
N HIS A 209 15.92 5.53 14.57
CA HIS A 209 15.47 4.62 15.61
C HIS A 209 14.11 4.02 15.24
N ILE A 210 13.86 2.81 15.74
CA ILE A 210 12.51 2.30 15.95
C ILE A 210 12.03 2.84 17.31
N LYS A 211 10.84 3.44 17.32
CA LYS A 211 10.21 4.04 18.50
C LYS A 211 8.88 3.39 18.78
N ILE A 212 8.54 3.21 20.04
CA ILE A 212 7.27 2.63 20.47
C ILE A 212 6.54 3.68 21.30
N TRP A 213 5.33 4.01 20.90
CA TRP A 213 4.48 5.04 21.48
C TRP A 213 3.29 4.38 22.16
N ASP A 214 3.10 4.64 23.46
CA ASP A 214 1.85 4.26 24.13
C ASP A 214 0.77 5.25 23.74
N ILE A 215 -0.18 4.78 22.95
CA ILE A 215 -1.31 5.57 22.46
C ILE A 215 -2.64 5.10 23.06
N SER A 216 -2.60 4.32 24.15
CA SER A 216 -3.81 3.78 24.80
C SER A 216 -4.74 4.86 25.38
N ASN A 217 -4.24 6.08 25.59
CA ASN A 217 -4.96 7.21 26.18
C ASN A 217 -4.65 8.54 25.48
N TYR A 218 -4.70 8.58 24.14
CA TYR A 218 -4.43 9.81 23.40
C TYR A 218 -5.57 10.84 23.45
N ASP A 219 -6.70 10.50 24.07
CA ASP A 219 -7.83 11.42 24.29
C ASP A 219 -7.62 12.37 25.49
N ASN A 220 -6.44 12.35 26.17
CA ASN A 220 -6.12 13.17 27.34
C ASN A 220 -4.91 14.06 27.13
#